data_30f427666ec46ef46e0378ef8a70b619
#
_entry.id   30f427666ec46ef46e0378ef8a70b619
#
_cell.length_a   1.000
_cell.length_b   1.000
_cell.length_c   1.000
_cell.angle_alpha   90.00
_cell.angle_beta   90.00
_cell.angle_gamma   90.00
#
_symmetry.space_group_name_H-M   'P 1'
#
loop_
_entity.id
_entity.type
_entity.pdbx_description
1 polymer ?
#
loop_
_entity_poly.entity_id
_entity_poly.type
_entity_poly.pdbx_seq_one_letter_code
_entity_poly.pdbx_strand_id
1 'polypeptide(L)'
;MFCAVCLAVARMAAHITYLSEAGLTEKFGRKLQARANKSFGFDADFQVESYLRHQGLSFVDRFDANSYLYITRAMDYFDLAEEHGGRLADAFRGTATRFCLVSFDTDWLYPTGESRGVVRALHAAGAAASFVELSSPFGHDAFLLESPELDRVVDGFLRSAA
;
A
#
# COMPACT_ATOMS: atom_id res chain seq x y z
N MET A 1 14.03 23.50 8.71
CA MET A 1 14.80 22.56 7.87
C MET A 1 14.56 21.17 8.42
N PHE A 2 13.68 20.41 7.82
CA PHE A 2 13.42 19.03 8.24
C PHE A 2 14.64 18.14 7.92
N CYS A 3 14.98 17.28 8.87
CA CYS A 3 16.19 16.46 8.79
C CYS A 3 16.02 15.35 7.73
N ALA A 4 17.00 15.19 6.84
CA ALA A 4 17.07 14.09 5.88
C ALA A 4 16.93 12.71 6.57
N VAL A 5 17.45 12.59 7.79
CA VAL A 5 17.30 11.38 8.61
C VAL A 5 15.84 11.07 8.92
N CYS A 6 15.02 12.09 9.25
CA CYS A 6 13.60 11.89 9.54
C CYS A 6 12.84 11.37 8.29
N LEU A 7 13.14 11.95 7.12
CA LEU A 7 12.55 11.50 5.86
C LEU A 7 12.96 10.06 5.52
N ALA A 8 14.24 9.72 5.74
CA ALA A 8 14.73 8.35 5.55
C ALA A 8 14.01 7.36 6.47
N VAL A 9 13.84 7.69 7.76
CA VAL A 9 13.12 6.84 8.72
C VAL A 9 11.65 6.66 8.33
N ALA A 10 10.98 7.74 7.92
CA ALA A 10 9.59 7.65 7.43
C ALA A 10 9.48 6.68 6.23
N ARG A 11 10.44 6.75 5.30
CA ARG A 11 10.48 5.82 4.16
C ARG A 11 10.77 4.37 4.57
N MET A 12 11.65 4.15 5.56
CA MET A 12 11.89 2.80 6.11
C MET A 12 10.61 2.21 6.69
N ALA A 13 9.86 3.00 7.48
CA ALA A 13 8.58 2.57 8.05
C ALA A 13 7.58 2.19 6.95
N ALA A 14 7.47 2.99 5.89
CA ALA A 14 6.61 2.69 4.74
C ALA A 14 6.98 1.35 4.08
N HIS A 15 8.26 1.05 3.91
CA HIS A 15 8.69 -0.22 3.33
C HIS A 15 8.38 -1.45 4.20
N ILE A 16 8.22 -1.28 5.51
CA ILE A 16 7.75 -2.36 6.39
C ILE A 16 6.26 -2.62 6.14
N THR A 17 5.46 -1.56 5.96
CA THR A 17 4.01 -1.70 5.79
C THR A 17 3.58 -2.24 4.43
N TYR A 18 4.45 -2.25 3.43
CA TYR A 18 4.14 -2.79 2.09
C TYR A 18 4.14 -4.31 2.02
N LEU A 19 4.85 -4.98 2.93
CA LEU A 19 4.95 -6.43 2.95
C LEU A 19 4.16 -7.01 4.13
N SER A 20 3.64 -8.22 3.95
CA SER A 20 3.12 -9.02 5.06
C SER A 20 4.27 -9.56 5.93
N GLU A 21 3.95 -10.07 7.12
CA GLU A 21 4.91 -10.79 7.97
C GLU A 21 5.54 -11.97 7.21
N ALA A 22 4.72 -12.75 6.49
CA ALA A 22 5.19 -13.87 5.69
C ALA A 22 6.15 -13.41 4.58
N GLY A 23 5.79 -12.35 3.83
CA GLY A 23 6.64 -11.78 2.79
C GLY A 23 7.97 -11.23 3.30
N LEU A 24 7.97 -10.56 4.47
CA LEU A 24 9.20 -10.10 5.12
C LEU A 24 10.07 -11.27 5.55
N THR A 25 9.46 -12.32 6.12
CA THR A 25 10.17 -13.53 6.58
C THR A 25 10.78 -14.28 5.40
N GLU A 26 10.07 -14.45 4.31
CA GLU A 26 10.57 -15.11 3.10
C GLU A 26 11.73 -14.33 2.48
N LYS A 27 11.56 -13.02 2.34
CA LYS A 27 12.54 -12.15 1.69
C LYS A 27 13.83 -12.03 2.50
N PHE A 28 13.72 -11.77 3.78
CA PHE A 28 14.85 -11.43 4.65
C PHE A 28 15.12 -12.47 5.74
N GLY A 29 14.09 -12.87 6.48
CA GLY A 29 14.20 -13.72 7.66
C GLY A 29 15.27 -13.18 8.62
N ARG A 30 16.23 -14.04 8.98
CA ARG A 30 17.41 -13.67 9.79
C ARG A 30 18.71 -13.73 8.97
N LYS A 31 18.64 -13.52 7.68
CA LYS A 31 19.80 -13.58 6.77
C LYS A 31 20.78 -12.44 7.07
N LEU A 32 22.04 -12.78 7.23
CA LEU A 32 23.11 -11.80 7.43
C LEU A 32 23.50 -11.14 6.11
N GLN A 33 23.90 -9.87 6.18
CA GLN A 33 24.36 -9.09 5.04
C GLN A 33 25.87 -9.28 4.84
N ALA A 34 26.24 -10.03 3.78
CA ALA A 34 27.64 -10.20 3.34
C ALA A 34 28.64 -10.61 4.46
N ARG A 35 28.15 -11.28 5.50
CA ARG A 35 28.94 -11.70 6.67
C ARG A 35 28.60 -13.13 7.07
N ALA A 36 29.58 -13.83 7.62
CA ALA A 36 29.37 -15.17 8.19
C ALA A 36 28.87 -15.12 9.65
N ASN A 37 29.24 -14.08 10.39
CA ASN A 37 28.93 -13.93 11.82
C ASN A 37 28.41 -12.51 12.13
N LYS A 38 27.66 -12.38 13.23
CA LYS A 38 27.21 -11.11 13.77
C LYS A 38 28.41 -10.32 14.31
N SER A 39 28.45 -9.00 14.04
CA SER A 39 29.55 -8.14 14.47
C SER A 39 29.35 -7.54 15.87
N PHE A 40 28.10 -7.50 16.37
CA PHE A 40 27.70 -6.77 17.57
C PHE A 40 28.00 -5.26 17.52
N GLY A 41 28.27 -4.73 16.31
CA GLY A 41 28.46 -3.32 16.05
C GLY A 41 27.13 -2.61 15.73
N PHE A 42 27.24 -1.32 15.35
CA PHE A 42 26.09 -0.51 14.92
C PHE A 42 25.88 -0.48 13.40
N ASP A 43 26.70 -1.22 12.66
CA ASP A 43 26.51 -1.43 11.23
C ASP A 43 25.37 -2.42 10.95
N ALA A 44 24.93 -2.48 9.70
CA ALA A 44 23.92 -3.43 9.28
C ALA A 44 24.46 -4.86 9.28
N ASP A 45 24.05 -5.68 10.25
CA ASP A 45 24.35 -7.10 10.29
C ASP A 45 23.38 -7.91 9.45
N PHE A 46 22.09 -7.54 9.41
CA PHE A 46 21.05 -8.25 8.70
C PHE A 46 20.69 -7.61 7.36
N GLN A 47 20.24 -8.43 6.41
CA GLN A 47 19.85 -7.96 5.09
C GLN A 47 18.69 -6.93 5.16
N VAL A 48 17.74 -7.11 6.06
CA VAL A 48 16.62 -6.18 6.24
C VAL A 48 17.11 -4.78 6.67
N GLU A 49 18.13 -4.69 7.52
CA GLU A 49 18.70 -3.41 7.94
C GLU A 49 19.35 -2.68 6.76
N SER A 50 20.16 -3.40 5.99
CA SER A 50 20.80 -2.86 4.78
C SER A 50 19.77 -2.40 3.76
N TYR A 51 18.73 -3.21 3.52
CA TYR A 51 17.63 -2.88 2.62
C TYR A 51 16.90 -1.61 3.05
N LEU A 52 16.48 -1.53 4.30
CA LEU A 52 15.73 -0.37 4.80
C LEU A 52 16.56 0.91 4.77
N ARG A 53 17.83 0.84 5.18
CA ARG A 53 18.75 1.99 5.09
C ARG A 53 18.93 2.46 3.65
N HIS A 54 19.12 1.54 2.71
CA HIS A 54 19.23 1.87 1.29
C HIS A 54 17.97 2.56 0.76
N GLN A 55 16.78 2.03 1.07
CA GLN A 55 15.52 2.62 0.65
C GLN A 55 15.30 4.02 1.25
N GLY A 56 15.64 4.19 2.52
CA GLY A 56 15.57 5.50 3.18
C GLY A 56 16.48 6.53 2.53
N LEU A 57 17.76 6.20 2.33
CA LEU A 57 18.73 7.11 1.72
C LEU A 57 18.38 7.46 0.27
N SER A 58 18.05 6.46 -0.55
CA SER A 58 17.63 6.68 -1.94
C SER A 58 16.39 7.57 -2.06
N PHE A 59 15.51 7.55 -1.06
CA PHE A 59 14.33 8.43 -1.05
C PHE A 59 14.69 9.88 -0.75
N VAL A 60 15.64 10.12 0.16
CA VAL A 60 16.12 11.47 0.50
C VAL A 60 16.72 12.18 -0.71
N ASP A 61 17.41 11.45 -1.59
CA ASP A 61 18.04 12.01 -2.77
C ASP A 61 17.05 12.47 -3.85
N ARG A 62 15.82 11.93 -3.85
CA ARG A 62 14.83 12.18 -4.89
C ARG A 62 13.54 12.83 -4.42
N PHE A 63 13.36 13.03 -3.12
CA PHE A 63 12.11 13.57 -2.57
C PHE A 63 12.37 14.66 -1.52
N ASP A 64 11.60 15.73 -1.59
CA ASP A 64 11.68 16.83 -0.63
C ASP A 64 10.86 16.56 0.62
N ALA A 65 11.46 16.79 1.79
CA ALA A 65 10.82 16.53 3.08
C ALA A 65 9.60 17.44 3.35
N ASN A 66 9.62 18.70 2.86
CA ASN A 66 8.47 19.59 3.03
C ASN A 66 7.32 19.13 2.14
N SER A 67 7.59 18.75 0.90
CA SER A 67 6.60 18.17 -0.01
C SER A 67 5.96 16.93 0.61
N TYR A 68 6.77 16.05 1.23
CA TYR A 68 6.25 14.88 1.94
C TYR A 68 5.26 15.26 3.03
N LEU A 69 5.61 16.25 3.87
CA LEU A 69 4.74 16.72 4.96
C LEU A 69 3.45 17.37 4.44
N TYR A 70 3.53 18.19 3.39
CA TYR A 70 2.33 18.79 2.81
C TYR A 70 1.40 17.75 2.20
N ILE A 71 1.95 16.75 1.50
CA ILE A 71 1.15 15.67 0.92
C ILE A 71 0.48 14.84 2.02
N THR A 72 1.24 14.41 3.05
CA THR A 72 0.67 13.64 4.16
C THR A 72 -0.41 14.44 4.89
N ARG A 73 -0.17 15.75 5.13
CA ARG A 73 -1.17 16.58 5.77
C ARG A 73 -2.43 16.75 4.93
N ALA A 74 -2.29 16.90 3.61
CA ALA A 74 -3.43 16.96 2.71
C ALA A 74 -4.24 15.65 2.73
N MET A 75 -3.55 14.50 2.79
CA MET A 75 -4.21 13.19 2.92
C MET A 75 -4.91 13.04 4.28
N ASP A 76 -4.27 13.49 5.38
CA ASP A 76 -4.86 13.45 6.73
C ASP A 76 -6.14 14.27 6.84
N TYR A 77 -6.26 15.35 6.09
CA TYR A 77 -7.43 16.24 6.11
C TYR A 77 -8.50 15.85 5.11
N PHE A 78 -8.19 14.99 4.16
CA PHE A 78 -9.15 14.54 3.17
C PHE A 78 -10.13 13.51 3.76
N ASP A 79 -11.39 13.88 3.85
CA ASP A 79 -12.49 12.98 4.19
C ASP A 79 -13.63 13.15 3.18
N LEU A 80 -13.70 12.23 2.22
CA LEU A 80 -14.72 12.26 1.17
C LEU A 80 -16.14 12.13 1.71
N ALA A 81 -16.34 11.42 2.82
CA ALA A 81 -17.64 11.30 3.43
C ALA A 81 -18.08 12.62 4.10
N GLU A 82 -17.16 13.29 4.82
CA GLU A 82 -17.41 14.58 5.46
C GLU A 82 -17.83 15.64 4.42
N GLU A 83 -17.11 15.72 3.30
CA GLU A 83 -17.42 16.62 2.18
C GLU A 83 -18.81 16.38 1.56
N HIS A 84 -19.41 15.19 1.81
CA HIS A 84 -20.72 14.78 1.31
C HIS A 84 -21.72 14.47 2.45
N GLY A 85 -21.72 15.30 3.49
CA GLY A 85 -22.68 15.22 4.59
C GLY A 85 -22.55 13.99 5.49
N GLY A 86 -21.34 13.43 5.59
CA GLY A 86 -21.01 12.29 6.43
C GLY A 86 -21.38 10.93 5.83
N ARG A 87 -21.77 10.87 4.56
CA ARG A 87 -22.17 9.63 3.89
C ARG A 87 -21.35 9.39 2.61
N LEU A 88 -20.43 8.46 2.65
CA LEU A 88 -19.59 8.12 1.51
C LEU A 88 -20.40 7.78 0.24
N ALA A 89 -21.59 7.17 0.37
CA ALA A 89 -22.44 6.87 -0.77
C ALA A 89 -22.88 8.13 -1.55
N ASP A 90 -23.01 9.27 -0.87
CA ASP A 90 -23.46 10.51 -1.51
C ASP A 90 -22.38 11.11 -2.43
N ALA A 91 -21.10 10.79 -2.19
CA ALA A 91 -19.98 11.15 -3.08
C ALA A 91 -20.06 10.45 -4.45
N PHE A 92 -20.72 9.29 -4.52
CA PHE A 92 -20.81 8.48 -5.74
C PHE A 92 -22.14 8.64 -6.48
N ARG A 93 -23.08 9.47 -6.00
CA ARG A 93 -24.39 9.65 -6.63
C ARG A 93 -24.27 10.15 -8.07
N GLY A 94 -24.99 9.51 -8.95
CA GLY A 94 -25.07 9.89 -10.37
C GLY A 94 -23.81 9.54 -11.19
N THR A 95 -22.86 8.82 -10.62
CA THR A 95 -21.70 8.34 -11.40
C THR A 95 -22.13 7.28 -12.42
N ALA A 96 -21.66 7.43 -13.66
CA ALA A 96 -21.79 6.42 -14.70
C ALA A 96 -20.58 5.49 -14.77
N THR A 97 -19.55 5.73 -13.94
CA THR A 97 -18.33 4.95 -13.91
C THR A 97 -18.61 3.55 -13.36
N ARG A 98 -17.99 2.56 -13.97
CA ARG A 98 -17.94 1.19 -13.44
C ARG A 98 -16.69 1.03 -12.61
N PHE A 99 -16.82 0.31 -11.51
CA PHE A 99 -15.73 0.10 -10.54
C PHE A 99 -15.40 -1.38 -10.42
N CYS A 100 -14.11 -1.69 -10.42
CA CYS A 100 -13.60 -3.00 -10.02
C CYS A 100 -12.61 -2.77 -8.87
N LEU A 101 -12.97 -3.26 -7.69
CA LEU A 101 -12.11 -3.20 -6.52
C LEU A 101 -11.50 -4.58 -6.30
N VAL A 102 -10.19 -4.59 -6.10
CA VAL A 102 -9.45 -5.80 -5.76
C VAL A 102 -8.68 -5.53 -4.47
N SER A 103 -8.72 -6.45 -3.53
CA SER A 103 -7.90 -6.43 -2.32
C SER A 103 -7.15 -7.73 -2.14
N PHE A 104 -6.10 -7.69 -1.33
CA PHE A 104 -5.34 -8.89 -0.94
C PHE A 104 -5.55 -9.16 0.55
N ASP A 105 -5.77 -10.42 0.91
CA ASP A 105 -6.13 -10.84 2.27
C ASP A 105 -5.06 -10.52 3.33
N THR A 106 -3.79 -10.42 2.92
CA THR A 106 -2.66 -10.08 3.81
C THR A 106 -2.24 -8.62 3.74
N ASP A 107 -2.94 -7.78 2.97
CA ASP A 107 -2.67 -6.33 2.92
C ASP A 107 -3.17 -5.66 4.21
N TRP A 108 -2.24 -5.30 5.07
CA TRP A 108 -2.54 -4.60 6.33
C TRP A 108 -2.36 -3.09 6.23
N LEU A 109 -1.81 -2.59 5.11
CA LEU A 109 -1.75 -1.16 4.80
C LEU A 109 -3.10 -0.65 4.30
N TYR A 110 -3.74 -1.40 3.40
CA TYR A 110 -5.11 -1.18 2.93
C TYR A 110 -5.96 -2.44 3.17
N PRO A 111 -6.40 -2.67 4.42
CA PRO A 111 -7.15 -3.88 4.75
C PRO A 111 -8.42 -4.04 3.91
N THR A 112 -8.76 -5.27 3.56
CA THR A 112 -9.96 -5.62 2.77
C THR A 112 -11.25 -4.98 3.31
N GLY A 113 -11.32 -4.73 4.62
CA GLY A 113 -12.44 -4.03 5.25
C GLY A 113 -12.73 -2.67 4.65
N GLU A 114 -11.69 -1.90 4.30
CA GLU A 114 -11.80 -0.58 3.66
C GLU A 114 -12.36 -0.71 2.24
N SER A 115 -11.82 -1.62 1.44
CA SER A 115 -12.34 -1.89 0.09
C SER A 115 -13.81 -2.29 0.12
N ARG A 116 -14.21 -3.16 1.06
CA ARG A 116 -15.61 -3.54 1.26
C ARG A 116 -16.49 -2.35 1.67
N GLY A 117 -15.94 -1.40 2.46
CA GLY A 117 -16.62 -0.14 2.81
C GLY A 117 -16.96 0.69 1.57
N VAL A 118 -15.98 0.88 0.68
CA VAL A 118 -16.15 1.60 -0.59
C VAL A 118 -17.17 0.90 -1.49
N VAL A 119 -17.09 -0.42 -1.63
CA VAL A 119 -18.07 -1.20 -2.43
C VAL A 119 -19.50 -1.04 -1.92
N ARG A 120 -19.71 -1.11 -0.62
CA ARG A 120 -21.04 -0.87 -0.02
C ARG A 120 -21.56 0.53 -0.32
N ALA A 121 -20.67 1.54 -0.27
CA ALA A 121 -21.07 2.92 -0.59
C ALA A 121 -21.43 3.08 -2.08
N LEU A 122 -20.65 2.47 -2.99
CA LEU A 122 -20.94 2.45 -4.42
C LEU A 122 -22.30 1.80 -4.72
N HIS A 123 -22.56 0.62 -4.15
CA HIS A 123 -23.87 -0.06 -4.33
C HIS A 123 -25.02 0.77 -3.75
N ALA A 124 -24.83 1.40 -2.59
CA ALA A 124 -25.84 2.29 -1.99
C ALA A 124 -26.14 3.54 -2.83
N ALA A 125 -25.17 3.97 -3.65
CA ALA A 125 -25.32 5.05 -4.62
C ALA A 125 -25.95 4.59 -5.95
N GLY A 126 -26.15 3.29 -6.15
CA GLY A 126 -26.62 2.70 -7.41
C GLY A 126 -25.53 2.57 -8.48
N ALA A 127 -24.27 2.72 -8.11
CA ALA A 127 -23.14 2.59 -9.03
C ALA A 127 -22.82 1.12 -9.34
N ALA A 128 -22.34 0.85 -10.55
CA ALA A 128 -21.88 -0.47 -10.97
C ALA A 128 -20.52 -0.77 -10.34
N ALA A 129 -20.48 -1.68 -9.37
CA ALA A 129 -19.25 -2.06 -8.69
C ALA A 129 -19.12 -3.58 -8.58
N SER A 130 -17.92 -4.10 -8.82
CA SER A 130 -17.51 -5.48 -8.54
C SER A 130 -16.37 -5.49 -7.53
N PHE A 131 -16.28 -6.57 -6.76
CA PHE A 131 -15.27 -6.74 -5.74
C PHE A 131 -14.72 -8.16 -5.74
N VAL A 132 -13.40 -8.26 -5.67
CA VAL A 132 -12.69 -9.53 -5.53
C VAL A 132 -11.63 -9.41 -4.46
N GLU A 133 -11.60 -10.36 -3.54
CA GLU A 133 -10.51 -10.55 -2.57
C GLU A 133 -9.64 -11.69 -3.06
N LEU A 134 -8.35 -11.42 -3.26
CA LEU A 134 -7.35 -12.39 -3.68
C LEU A 134 -6.47 -12.79 -2.49
N SER A 135 -6.08 -14.05 -2.45
CA SER A 135 -5.13 -14.52 -1.46
C SER A 135 -3.70 -14.35 -1.95
N SER A 136 -2.86 -13.69 -1.15
CA SER A 136 -1.43 -13.54 -1.44
C SER A 136 -0.63 -13.36 -0.15
N PRO A 137 0.53 -14.01 0.00
CA PRO A 137 1.37 -13.81 1.17
C PRO A 137 2.20 -12.52 1.15
N PHE A 138 2.10 -11.69 0.11
CA PHE A 138 3.03 -10.58 -0.14
C PHE A 138 2.54 -9.21 0.36
N GLY A 139 1.37 -9.14 1.00
CA GLY A 139 0.82 -7.89 1.53
C GLY A 139 0.42 -6.90 0.45
N HIS A 140 0.66 -5.61 0.70
CA HIS A 140 0.31 -4.54 -0.25
C HIS A 140 1.03 -4.68 -1.59
N ASP A 141 2.31 -5.05 -1.60
CA ASP A 141 3.11 -5.20 -2.82
C ASP A 141 2.64 -6.36 -3.73
N ALA A 142 1.65 -7.17 -3.30
CA ALA A 142 1.14 -8.30 -4.09
C ALA A 142 0.68 -7.90 -5.49
N PHE A 143 0.12 -6.69 -5.68
CA PHE A 143 -0.34 -6.21 -6.98
C PHE A 143 0.80 -5.88 -7.97
N LEU A 144 2.04 -5.78 -7.49
CA LEU A 144 3.23 -5.54 -8.31
C LEU A 144 3.87 -6.84 -8.82
N LEU A 145 3.41 -7.98 -8.31
CA LEU A 145 3.94 -9.28 -8.66
C LEU A 145 3.07 -9.95 -9.73
N GLU A 146 3.65 -10.90 -10.45
CA GLU A 146 2.89 -11.72 -11.39
C GLU A 146 1.76 -12.46 -10.66
N SER A 147 0.52 -12.19 -11.07
CA SER A 147 -0.69 -12.80 -10.52
C SER A 147 -1.68 -13.12 -11.62
N PRO A 148 -1.69 -14.38 -12.11
CA PRO A 148 -2.65 -14.81 -13.11
C PRO A 148 -4.12 -14.65 -12.68
N GLU A 149 -4.38 -14.61 -11.38
CA GLU A 149 -5.72 -14.36 -10.82
C GLU A 149 -6.12 -12.90 -10.97
N LEU A 150 -5.22 -11.98 -10.62
CA LEU A 150 -5.42 -10.54 -10.81
C LEU A 150 -5.62 -10.22 -12.30
N ASP A 151 -4.78 -10.78 -13.17
CA ASP A 151 -4.87 -10.57 -14.62
C ASP A 151 -6.22 -11.01 -15.17
N ARG A 152 -6.74 -12.16 -14.75
CA ARG A 152 -8.07 -12.64 -15.15
C ARG A 152 -9.20 -11.73 -14.67
N VAL A 153 -9.10 -11.21 -13.45
CA VAL A 153 -10.11 -10.27 -12.91
C VAL A 153 -10.13 -8.99 -13.72
N VAL A 154 -8.95 -8.41 -13.98
CA VAL A 154 -8.82 -7.15 -14.75
C VAL A 154 -9.29 -7.35 -16.20
N ASP A 155 -8.85 -8.41 -16.87
CA ASP A 155 -9.25 -8.72 -18.25
C ASP A 155 -10.77 -8.94 -18.35
N GLY A 156 -11.35 -9.72 -17.43
CA GLY A 156 -12.79 -9.94 -17.36
C GLY A 156 -13.58 -8.64 -17.16
N PHE A 157 -13.13 -7.77 -16.27
CA PHE A 157 -13.75 -6.46 -16.05
C PHE A 157 -13.68 -5.57 -17.29
N LEU A 158 -12.53 -5.50 -17.96
CA LEU A 158 -12.35 -4.68 -19.16
C LEU A 158 -13.20 -5.19 -20.32
N ARG A 159 -13.27 -6.50 -20.55
CA ARG A 159 -14.07 -7.11 -21.63
C ARG A 159 -15.58 -7.01 -21.38
N SER A 160 -16.02 -7.02 -20.13
CA SER A 160 -17.44 -6.89 -19.80
C SER A 160 -17.98 -5.46 -20.01
N ALA A 161 -17.15 -4.53 -20.49
CA ALA A 161 -17.51 -3.16 -20.85
C ALA A 161 -17.96 -3.03 -22.33
N ALA A 162 -17.75 -4.06 -23.12
CA ALA A 162 -18.19 -4.14 -24.50
C ALA A 162 -19.57 -4.78 -24.57
#